data_1dc72762f15357ca66d047a78077858b
#
_entry.id   1dc72762f15357ca66d047a78077858b
#
_cell.length_a   1.000
_cell.length_b   1.000
_cell.length_c   1.000
_cell.angle_alpha   90.00
_cell.angle_beta   90.00
_cell.angle_gamma   90.00
#
_symmetry.space_group_name_H-M   'P 1'
#
loop_
_entity.id
_entity.type
_entity.pdbx_description
1 polymer ?
#
loop_
_entity_poly.entity_id
_entity_poly.type
_entity_poly.pdbx_seq_one_letter_code
_entity_poly.pdbx_strand_id
1 'polypeptide(L)'
;MAKAIMIQGTMSNAGKSLLAAGLCRIFKQDGYRVAPFKSQNMALNSFITEEGLEMGRAQVMQAEAAGIKPSVYMNPILLKPTNDTGSQVIVNGEVLGNMPAREYFAYKKNLIPDIMDAYHKLEEEYDIIVIEGAGSPAEINLKQDDIVNMGMAKMAKAPVLLVGDIDRGGVFAQLVGTVALLDEDERGMVKGLIINKFRGDKTILDPGIKMLEEKAGIPVVGVAPYLSIQVEDEDSLTERFGKDQEVNLIDIAVIRLPRISNFTDFNPFEMIEGVSLRYVKHVGELKHPDMIVLPGTKNTMEDLLWMRRNGLEAAILKEARAGCVVFGICGGFQMLGEQISDPQGVEAGGEIRGMGLLPMNTVFAGNKTRTRVSGRFQTMDGILGILSEVELEGYEIHMGKTSFRGEGQSLTRLSAHSGHLTEEKPDGAFLGNVYGTYVHGIFEKEQVAGKIVTALGEKKGLDLSGSAAVDFAAFKETQYDLLAAGLRENLDMDKIYEILEMGL
;
A
#
# COMPACT_ATOMS: atom_id res chain seq x y z
N MET A 1 -9.43 -14.19 -26.30
CA MET A 1 -8.23 -13.89 -25.49
C MET A 1 -8.23 -12.40 -25.24
N ALA A 2 -8.02 -12.01 -23.98
CA ALA A 2 -7.81 -10.61 -23.63
C ALA A 2 -6.58 -10.04 -24.35
N LYS A 3 -6.58 -8.74 -24.60
CA LYS A 3 -5.38 -8.03 -25.05
C LYS A 3 -4.56 -7.64 -23.83
N ALA A 4 -3.24 -7.65 -23.94
CA ALA A 4 -2.36 -7.26 -22.85
C ALA A 4 -1.47 -6.09 -23.26
N ILE A 5 -1.15 -5.23 -22.30
CA ILE A 5 -0.14 -4.19 -22.42
C ILE A 5 0.65 -4.12 -21.11
N MET A 6 1.97 -3.96 -21.19
CA MET A 6 2.81 -3.98 -20.01
C MET A 6 3.54 -2.66 -19.79
N ILE A 7 3.47 -2.15 -18.56
CA ILE A 7 4.18 -0.97 -18.13
C ILE A 7 5.44 -1.38 -17.37
N GLN A 8 6.62 -1.06 -17.92
CA GLN A 8 7.89 -1.26 -17.26
C GLN A 8 8.59 0.08 -16.99
N GLY A 9 9.42 0.16 -15.99
CA GLY A 9 10.12 1.39 -15.63
C GLY A 9 11.62 1.26 -15.74
N THR A 10 12.31 2.36 -16.03
CA THR A 10 13.79 2.40 -16.01
C THR A 10 14.36 2.26 -14.60
N MET A 11 13.50 2.40 -13.58
CA MET A 11 13.87 2.32 -12.16
C MET A 11 12.63 2.12 -11.27
N SER A 12 12.84 1.82 -9.99
CA SER A 12 11.79 1.93 -8.98
C SER A 12 11.29 3.37 -8.88
N ASN A 13 10.02 3.55 -8.51
CA ASN A 13 9.38 4.87 -8.41
C ASN A 13 9.31 5.70 -9.71
N ALA A 14 9.52 5.10 -10.88
CA ALA A 14 9.32 5.78 -12.16
C ALA A 14 7.84 6.14 -12.44
N GLY A 15 6.91 5.65 -11.59
CA GLY A 15 5.47 5.91 -11.70
C GLY A 15 4.69 4.83 -12.42
N LYS A 16 5.24 3.61 -12.52
CA LYS A 16 4.57 2.45 -13.16
C LYS A 16 3.16 2.21 -12.63
N SER A 17 3.01 2.17 -11.29
CA SER A 17 1.76 1.84 -10.62
C SER A 17 0.65 2.85 -10.91
N LEU A 18 0.99 4.15 -10.91
CA LEU A 18 0.05 5.22 -11.28
C LEU A 18 -0.33 5.16 -12.77
N LEU A 19 0.64 4.93 -13.66
CA LEU A 19 0.35 4.79 -15.09
C LEU A 19 -0.52 3.56 -15.37
N ALA A 20 -0.26 2.44 -14.70
CA ALA A 20 -1.09 1.24 -14.81
C ALA A 20 -2.52 1.50 -14.31
N ALA A 21 -2.68 2.15 -13.14
CA ALA A 21 -3.99 2.54 -12.62
C ALA A 21 -4.74 3.49 -13.56
N GLY A 22 -4.03 4.49 -14.09
CA GLY A 22 -4.63 5.45 -15.02
C GLY A 22 -5.06 4.81 -16.34
N LEU A 23 -4.26 3.89 -16.91
CA LEU A 23 -4.66 3.12 -18.09
C LEU A 23 -5.83 2.18 -17.79
N CYS A 24 -5.86 1.53 -16.62
CA CYS A 24 -7.03 0.75 -16.19
C CYS A 24 -8.30 1.63 -16.16
N ARG A 25 -8.20 2.84 -15.60
CA ARG A 25 -9.32 3.78 -15.56
C ARG A 25 -9.74 4.26 -16.94
N ILE A 26 -8.79 4.61 -17.81
CA ILE A 26 -9.04 5.04 -19.19
C ILE A 26 -9.77 3.95 -19.95
N PHE A 27 -9.26 2.73 -19.98
CA PHE A 27 -9.88 1.62 -20.71
C PHE A 27 -11.27 1.28 -20.16
N LYS A 28 -11.46 1.36 -18.82
CA LYS A 28 -12.81 1.24 -18.21
C LYS A 28 -13.76 2.31 -18.72
N GLN A 29 -13.33 3.58 -18.75
CA GLN A 29 -14.15 4.70 -19.24
C GLN A 29 -14.52 4.54 -20.72
N ASP A 30 -13.65 3.89 -21.50
CA ASP A 30 -13.87 3.58 -22.91
C ASP A 30 -14.71 2.31 -23.14
N GLY A 31 -15.21 1.69 -22.04
CA GLY A 31 -16.18 0.61 -22.07
C GLY A 31 -15.60 -0.80 -22.05
N TYR A 32 -14.30 -0.97 -21.86
CA TYR A 32 -13.67 -2.29 -21.76
C TYR A 32 -13.77 -2.85 -20.33
N ARG A 33 -13.83 -4.18 -20.22
CA ARG A 33 -13.59 -4.89 -18.96
C ARG A 33 -12.08 -5.02 -18.78
N VAL A 34 -11.54 -4.41 -17.75
CA VAL A 34 -10.09 -4.29 -17.56
C VAL A 34 -9.67 -4.89 -16.22
N ALA A 35 -8.58 -5.63 -16.20
CA ALA A 35 -7.93 -6.07 -14.98
C ALA A 35 -6.47 -5.62 -14.93
N PRO A 36 -5.95 -5.19 -13.76
CA PRO A 36 -4.54 -5.05 -13.53
C PRO A 36 -3.90 -6.41 -13.28
N PHE A 37 -2.59 -6.52 -13.54
CA PHE A 37 -1.80 -7.70 -13.22
C PHE A 37 -0.37 -7.34 -12.85
N LYS A 38 0.14 -7.94 -11.78
CA LYS A 38 1.56 -7.86 -11.41
C LYS A 38 1.99 -9.23 -10.91
N SER A 39 2.81 -9.93 -11.69
CA SER A 39 3.19 -11.32 -11.40
C SER A 39 3.78 -11.50 -10.01
N GLN A 40 4.63 -10.56 -9.58
CA GLN A 40 5.23 -10.53 -8.25
C GLN A 40 5.29 -9.11 -7.73
N ASN A 41 4.84 -8.90 -6.50
CA ASN A 41 5.03 -7.65 -5.77
C ASN A 41 5.89 -7.87 -4.52
N MET A 42 6.69 -6.88 -4.15
CA MET A 42 7.42 -6.84 -2.89
C MET A 42 6.95 -5.62 -2.10
N ALA A 43 6.08 -5.83 -1.13
CA ALA A 43 5.48 -4.75 -0.36
C ALA A 43 5.12 -5.19 1.05
N LEU A 44 5.17 -4.26 2.01
CA LEU A 44 4.66 -4.45 3.37
C LEU A 44 3.16 -4.11 3.46
N ASN A 45 2.66 -3.29 2.54
CA ASN A 45 1.24 -2.98 2.45
C ASN A 45 0.50 -4.11 1.75
N SER A 46 -0.46 -4.69 2.44
CA SER A 46 -1.30 -5.76 1.90
C SER A 46 -2.78 -5.52 2.24
N PHE A 47 -3.61 -6.26 1.57
CA PHE A 47 -5.06 -6.21 1.66
C PHE A 47 -5.61 -7.64 1.72
N ILE A 48 -6.76 -7.81 2.35
CA ILE A 48 -7.47 -9.09 2.38
C ILE A 48 -8.70 -9.02 1.48
N THR A 49 -8.77 -9.90 0.49
CA THR A 49 -9.91 -10.02 -0.42
C THR A 49 -11.16 -10.54 0.30
N GLU A 50 -12.31 -10.53 -0.36
CA GLU A 50 -13.56 -11.06 0.20
C GLU A 50 -13.45 -12.55 0.55
N GLU A 51 -12.61 -13.29 -0.17
CA GLU A 51 -12.36 -14.73 0.08
C GLU A 51 -11.41 -14.97 1.27
N GLY A 52 -10.88 -13.92 1.90
CA GLY A 52 -9.91 -14.02 2.99
C GLY A 52 -8.48 -14.27 2.55
N LEU A 53 -8.15 -13.96 1.29
CA LEU A 53 -6.83 -14.13 0.69
C LEU A 53 -6.04 -12.83 0.67
N GLU A 54 -4.71 -12.92 0.77
CA GLU A 54 -3.82 -11.76 0.89
C GLU A 54 -3.21 -11.35 -0.44
N MET A 55 -3.26 -10.05 -0.77
CA MET A 55 -2.62 -9.48 -1.97
C MET A 55 -1.97 -8.11 -1.69
N GLY A 56 -1.13 -7.64 -2.62
CA GLY A 56 -0.48 -6.34 -2.53
C GLY A 56 -1.46 -5.18 -2.72
N ARG A 57 -1.30 -4.11 -1.92
CA ARG A 57 -2.20 -2.94 -1.94
C ARG A 57 -2.17 -2.18 -3.27
N ALA A 58 -1.04 -2.14 -3.98
CA ALA A 58 -0.95 -1.48 -5.28
C ALA A 58 -1.93 -2.04 -6.31
N GLN A 59 -2.11 -3.37 -6.37
CA GLN A 59 -3.04 -4.00 -7.30
C GLN A 59 -4.50 -3.83 -6.84
N VAL A 60 -4.73 -3.61 -5.54
CA VAL A 60 -6.05 -3.19 -5.03
C VAL A 60 -6.42 -1.82 -5.58
N MET A 61 -5.54 -0.84 -5.46
CA MET A 61 -5.72 0.51 -6.01
C MET A 61 -5.98 0.48 -7.54
N GLN A 62 -5.25 -0.35 -8.27
CA GLN A 62 -5.44 -0.52 -9.71
C GLN A 62 -6.78 -1.20 -10.06
N ALA A 63 -7.22 -2.18 -9.26
CA ALA A 63 -8.53 -2.81 -9.40
C ALA A 63 -9.68 -1.82 -9.11
N GLU A 64 -9.53 -1.00 -8.07
CA GLU A 64 -10.46 0.09 -7.76
C GLU A 64 -10.55 1.09 -8.92
N ALA A 65 -9.41 1.50 -9.50
CA ALA A 65 -9.37 2.35 -10.68
C ALA A 65 -10.09 1.72 -11.88
N ALA A 66 -9.94 0.41 -12.08
CA ALA A 66 -10.67 -0.37 -13.07
C ALA A 66 -12.17 -0.55 -12.72
N GLY A 67 -12.58 -0.23 -11.50
CA GLY A 67 -13.95 -0.40 -11.00
C GLY A 67 -14.37 -1.84 -10.81
N ILE A 68 -13.43 -2.70 -10.44
CA ILE A 68 -13.62 -4.12 -10.18
C ILE A 68 -13.16 -4.49 -8.78
N LYS A 69 -13.67 -5.61 -8.25
CA LYS A 69 -13.22 -6.13 -6.95
C LYS A 69 -11.80 -6.68 -7.06
N PRO A 70 -10.94 -6.40 -6.05
CA PRO A 70 -9.61 -6.98 -6.00
C PRO A 70 -9.66 -8.51 -5.91
N SER A 71 -8.81 -9.18 -6.67
CA SER A 71 -8.62 -10.63 -6.66
C SER A 71 -7.14 -10.97 -6.56
N VAL A 72 -6.79 -12.03 -5.84
CA VAL A 72 -5.40 -12.49 -5.70
C VAL A 72 -4.76 -12.87 -7.04
N TYR A 73 -5.57 -13.19 -8.05
CA TYR A 73 -5.07 -13.44 -9.40
C TYR A 73 -4.43 -12.22 -10.04
N MET A 74 -4.74 -11.00 -9.57
CA MET A 74 -4.10 -9.76 -10.03
C MET A 74 -2.68 -9.59 -9.47
N ASN A 75 -2.36 -10.30 -8.37
CA ASN A 75 -1.02 -10.33 -7.76
C ASN A 75 -0.75 -11.72 -7.15
N PRO A 76 -0.45 -12.73 -7.98
CA PRO A 76 -0.29 -14.11 -7.52
C PRO A 76 0.87 -14.31 -6.56
N ILE A 77 1.96 -13.52 -6.68
CA ILE A 77 3.11 -13.64 -5.78
C ILE A 77 3.30 -12.32 -5.02
N LEU A 78 3.23 -12.42 -3.69
CA LEU A 78 3.53 -11.29 -2.80
C LEU A 78 4.70 -11.67 -1.87
N LEU A 79 5.73 -10.85 -1.86
CA LEU A 79 6.87 -10.95 -0.95
C LEU A 79 6.77 -9.89 0.14
N LYS A 80 6.76 -10.31 1.40
CA LYS A 80 6.79 -9.40 2.55
C LYS A 80 8.14 -9.50 3.24
N PRO A 81 9.04 -8.49 3.10
CA PRO A 81 10.32 -8.49 3.77
C PRO A 81 10.17 -8.69 5.29
N THR A 82 10.83 -9.69 5.85
CA THR A 82 10.83 -9.96 7.29
C THR A 82 12.07 -9.41 7.98
N ASN A 83 13.19 -9.39 7.25
CA ASN A 83 14.48 -8.84 7.64
C ASN A 83 15.26 -8.43 6.38
N ASP A 84 16.51 -8.00 6.53
CA ASP A 84 17.33 -7.51 5.41
C ASP A 84 17.64 -8.59 4.34
N THR A 85 17.48 -9.86 4.66
CA THR A 85 17.90 -10.99 3.79
C THR A 85 16.80 -12.01 3.51
N GLY A 86 15.59 -11.82 4.02
CA GLY A 86 14.51 -12.80 3.87
C GLY A 86 13.12 -12.16 3.73
N SER A 87 12.23 -12.93 3.12
CA SER A 87 10.83 -12.52 2.94
C SER A 87 9.87 -13.66 3.24
N GLN A 88 8.69 -13.34 3.74
CA GLN A 88 7.55 -14.23 3.71
C GLN A 88 7.02 -14.27 2.28
N VAL A 89 6.96 -15.46 1.71
CA VAL A 89 6.45 -15.71 0.36
C VAL A 89 4.98 -16.10 0.45
N ILE A 90 4.14 -15.39 -0.29
CA ILE A 90 2.70 -15.61 -0.38
C ILE A 90 2.38 -15.91 -1.83
N VAL A 91 1.68 -17.02 -2.08
CA VAL A 91 1.29 -17.51 -3.41
C VAL A 91 -0.23 -17.60 -3.48
N ASN A 92 -0.83 -16.93 -4.44
CA ASN A 92 -2.30 -16.87 -4.60
C ASN A 92 -3.03 -16.56 -3.28
N GLY A 93 -2.44 -15.64 -2.48
CA GLY A 93 -3.00 -15.20 -1.21
C GLY A 93 -2.69 -16.08 -0.01
N GLU A 94 -2.04 -17.25 -0.19
CA GLU A 94 -1.69 -18.18 0.88
C GLU A 94 -0.20 -18.14 1.21
N VAL A 95 0.14 -18.24 2.50
CA VAL A 95 1.54 -18.23 2.95
C VAL A 95 2.22 -19.55 2.56
N LEU A 96 3.21 -19.49 1.68
CA LEU A 96 4.05 -20.63 1.33
C LEU A 96 5.12 -20.89 2.41
N GLY A 97 5.73 -19.82 2.94
CA GLY A 97 6.76 -19.90 3.98
C GLY A 97 7.65 -18.66 4.01
N ASN A 98 8.64 -18.68 4.92
CA ASN A 98 9.70 -17.68 4.96
C ASN A 98 10.91 -18.20 4.21
N MET A 99 11.46 -17.42 3.30
CA MET A 99 12.64 -17.80 2.50
C MET A 99 13.71 -16.72 2.54
N PRO A 100 14.97 -17.07 2.75
CA PRO A 100 16.10 -16.19 2.46
C PRO A 100 16.10 -15.78 0.99
N ALA A 101 16.55 -14.57 0.66
CA ALA A 101 16.53 -14.05 -0.70
C ALA A 101 17.21 -14.97 -1.71
N ARG A 102 18.35 -15.59 -1.34
CA ARG A 102 19.09 -16.54 -2.20
C ARG A 102 18.28 -17.81 -2.50
N GLU A 103 17.56 -18.33 -1.51
CA GLU A 103 16.69 -19.51 -1.67
C GLU A 103 15.49 -19.17 -2.56
N TYR A 104 14.82 -18.05 -2.28
CA TYR A 104 13.74 -17.58 -3.12
C TYR A 104 14.18 -17.38 -4.57
N PHE A 105 15.34 -16.81 -4.80
CA PHE A 105 15.86 -16.59 -6.16
C PHE A 105 16.01 -17.92 -6.93
N ALA A 106 16.46 -18.99 -6.30
CA ALA A 106 16.51 -20.31 -6.91
C ALA A 106 15.11 -20.94 -7.09
N TYR A 107 14.17 -20.64 -6.19
CA TYR A 107 12.85 -21.24 -6.15
C TYR A 107 11.84 -20.59 -7.11
N LYS A 108 11.95 -19.28 -7.37
CA LYS A 108 10.91 -18.47 -8.05
C LYS A 108 10.47 -18.99 -9.43
N LYS A 109 11.31 -19.75 -10.14
CA LYS A 109 10.93 -20.40 -11.41
C LYS A 109 9.80 -21.42 -11.23
N ASN A 110 9.75 -22.07 -10.07
CA ASN A 110 8.71 -23.06 -9.77
C ASN A 110 7.32 -22.41 -9.62
N LEU A 111 7.27 -21.06 -9.47
CA LEU A 111 6.04 -20.28 -9.36
C LEU A 111 5.48 -19.83 -10.71
N ILE A 112 6.16 -20.11 -11.84
CA ILE A 112 5.67 -19.76 -13.17
C ILE A 112 4.29 -20.38 -13.46
N PRO A 113 4.01 -21.64 -13.13
CA PRO A 113 2.67 -22.21 -13.32
C PRO A 113 1.59 -21.42 -12.55
N ASP A 114 1.84 -21.09 -11.27
CA ASP A 114 0.90 -20.31 -10.44
C ASP A 114 0.64 -18.91 -11.04
N ILE A 115 1.70 -18.25 -11.53
CA ILE A 115 1.62 -16.96 -12.20
C ILE A 115 0.76 -17.04 -13.45
N MET A 116 1.00 -18.05 -14.30
CA MET A 116 0.29 -18.18 -15.56
C MET A 116 -1.15 -18.67 -15.39
N ASP A 117 -1.42 -19.52 -14.40
CA ASP A 117 -2.79 -19.90 -14.05
C ASP A 117 -3.61 -18.69 -13.60
N ALA A 118 -3.02 -17.82 -12.78
CA ALA A 118 -3.66 -16.58 -12.36
C ALA A 118 -3.90 -15.62 -13.55
N TYR A 119 -2.90 -15.47 -14.42
CA TYR A 119 -3.01 -14.66 -15.63
C TYR A 119 -4.12 -15.17 -16.57
N HIS A 120 -4.17 -16.47 -16.85
CA HIS A 120 -5.18 -17.05 -17.73
C HIS A 120 -6.61 -16.93 -17.19
N LYS A 121 -6.80 -17.00 -15.86
CA LYS A 121 -8.12 -16.73 -15.26
C LYS A 121 -8.58 -15.30 -15.53
N LEU A 122 -7.68 -14.31 -15.44
CA LEU A 122 -8.02 -12.94 -15.80
C LEU A 122 -8.24 -12.80 -17.32
N GLU A 123 -7.46 -13.49 -18.14
CA GLU A 123 -7.60 -13.49 -19.60
C GLU A 123 -8.96 -14.02 -20.08
N GLU A 124 -9.59 -14.93 -19.34
CA GLU A 124 -10.92 -15.46 -19.61
C GLU A 124 -12.05 -14.46 -19.28
N GLU A 125 -11.84 -13.60 -18.29
CA GLU A 125 -12.89 -12.73 -17.75
C GLU A 125 -12.86 -11.31 -18.31
N TYR A 126 -11.68 -10.80 -18.71
CA TYR A 126 -11.47 -9.41 -19.07
C TYR A 126 -11.11 -9.25 -20.54
N ASP A 127 -11.33 -8.04 -21.06
CA ASP A 127 -11.01 -7.71 -22.48
C ASP A 127 -9.58 -7.20 -22.60
N ILE A 128 -9.08 -6.49 -21.54
CA ILE A 128 -7.72 -5.93 -21.47
C ILE A 128 -7.09 -6.27 -20.13
N ILE A 129 -5.81 -6.68 -20.16
CA ILE A 129 -4.98 -6.84 -18.97
C ILE A 129 -3.85 -5.82 -19.02
N VAL A 130 -3.79 -4.94 -18.00
CA VAL A 130 -2.70 -3.98 -17.82
C VAL A 130 -1.69 -4.58 -16.86
N ILE A 131 -0.52 -4.95 -17.37
CA ILE A 131 0.53 -5.62 -16.61
C ILE A 131 1.51 -4.56 -16.08
N GLU A 132 1.87 -4.64 -14.82
CA GLU A 132 2.90 -3.82 -14.20
C GLU A 132 4.16 -4.63 -13.95
N GLY A 133 5.33 -4.13 -14.40
CA GLY A 133 6.63 -4.68 -14.07
C GLY A 133 7.14 -4.25 -12.70
N ALA A 134 8.25 -4.82 -12.25
CA ALA A 134 8.88 -4.51 -10.97
C ALA A 134 10.33 -4.04 -11.14
N GLY A 135 10.72 -2.96 -10.45
CA GLY A 135 12.07 -2.39 -10.59
C GLY A 135 12.37 -1.93 -12.01
N SER A 136 13.43 -2.48 -12.60
CA SER A 136 13.88 -2.18 -13.96
C SER A 136 14.23 -3.44 -14.75
N PRO A 137 13.89 -3.54 -16.05
CA PRO A 137 14.36 -4.62 -16.92
C PRO A 137 15.88 -4.55 -17.21
N ALA A 138 16.52 -3.44 -16.85
CA ALA A 138 17.97 -3.26 -17.00
C ALA A 138 18.81 -3.95 -15.91
N GLU A 139 18.18 -4.63 -14.94
CA GLU A 139 18.87 -5.45 -13.93
C GLU A 139 19.42 -6.74 -14.58
N ILE A 140 20.44 -6.58 -15.44
CA ILE A 140 20.98 -7.66 -16.30
C ILE A 140 21.52 -8.87 -15.51
N ASN A 141 21.94 -8.65 -14.26
CA ASN A 141 22.39 -9.70 -13.33
C ASN A 141 21.24 -10.59 -12.83
N LEU A 142 19.98 -10.14 -12.95
CA LEU A 142 18.78 -10.87 -12.53
C LEU A 142 17.96 -11.43 -13.70
N LYS A 143 18.43 -11.20 -14.92
CA LYS A 143 17.68 -11.43 -16.17
C LYS A 143 17.37 -12.90 -16.43
N GLN A 144 18.31 -13.82 -16.10
CA GLN A 144 18.18 -15.25 -16.42
C GLN A 144 16.89 -15.88 -15.86
N ASP A 145 16.41 -15.36 -14.72
CA ASP A 145 15.24 -15.89 -14.01
C ASP A 145 14.16 -14.82 -13.81
N ASP A 146 14.06 -13.91 -14.79
CA ASP A 146 13.07 -12.84 -14.74
C ASP A 146 11.64 -13.39 -14.91
N ILE A 147 10.80 -13.15 -13.91
CA ILE A 147 9.36 -13.46 -13.93
C ILE A 147 8.50 -12.20 -13.79
N VAL A 148 9.11 -11.01 -13.81
CA VAL A 148 8.42 -9.75 -13.45
C VAL A 148 8.48 -8.66 -14.53
N ASN A 149 9.50 -8.65 -15.39
CA ASN A 149 9.68 -7.67 -16.46
C ASN A 149 9.62 -8.35 -17.85
N MET A 150 10.75 -8.44 -18.56
CA MET A 150 10.75 -9.01 -19.92
C MET A 150 10.37 -10.50 -19.93
N GLY A 151 10.67 -11.25 -18.86
CA GLY A 151 10.20 -12.62 -18.71
C GLY A 151 8.66 -12.70 -18.66
N MET A 152 8.02 -11.83 -17.87
CA MET A 152 6.54 -11.78 -17.83
C MET A 152 5.96 -11.29 -19.17
N ALA A 153 6.58 -10.26 -19.79
CA ALA A 153 6.16 -9.78 -21.10
C ALA A 153 6.17 -10.88 -22.17
N LYS A 154 7.22 -11.72 -22.17
CA LYS A 154 7.33 -12.88 -23.07
C LYS A 154 6.23 -13.91 -22.81
N MET A 155 5.97 -14.25 -21.55
CA MET A 155 4.95 -15.23 -21.16
C MET A 155 3.54 -14.76 -21.55
N ALA A 156 3.22 -13.49 -21.30
CA ALA A 156 1.93 -12.89 -21.64
C ALA A 156 1.83 -12.40 -23.10
N LYS A 157 2.91 -12.47 -23.87
CA LYS A 157 3.02 -11.88 -25.22
C LYS A 157 2.56 -10.42 -25.25
N ALA A 158 2.94 -9.66 -24.24
CA ALA A 158 2.48 -8.29 -24.05
C ALA A 158 3.48 -7.27 -24.61
N PRO A 159 3.06 -6.33 -25.48
CA PRO A 159 3.87 -5.18 -25.84
C PRO A 159 4.17 -4.33 -24.62
N VAL A 160 5.37 -3.73 -24.59
CA VAL A 160 5.89 -3.00 -23.43
C VAL A 160 5.91 -1.49 -23.71
N LEU A 161 5.40 -0.71 -22.77
CA LEU A 161 5.62 0.71 -22.65
C LEU A 161 6.68 0.95 -21.56
N LEU A 162 7.83 1.52 -21.92
CA LEU A 162 8.93 1.77 -21.00
C LEU A 162 8.86 3.20 -20.47
N VAL A 163 8.83 3.35 -19.15
CA VAL A 163 8.62 4.61 -18.44
C VAL A 163 9.91 5.10 -17.80
N GLY A 164 10.28 6.36 -18.06
CA GLY A 164 11.39 7.06 -17.40
C GLY A 164 10.90 8.23 -16.55
N ASP A 165 11.54 8.47 -15.40
CA ASP A 165 11.28 9.57 -14.48
C ASP A 165 12.18 10.77 -14.85
N ILE A 166 11.59 11.90 -15.27
CA ILE A 166 12.35 13.11 -15.63
C ILE A 166 12.64 14.00 -14.42
N ASP A 167 11.86 13.92 -13.35
CA ASP A 167 11.96 14.80 -12.18
C ASP A 167 13.31 14.63 -11.47
N ARG A 168 13.91 13.46 -11.54
CA ARG A 168 15.23 13.15 -10.97
C ARG A 168 16.41 13.47 -11.89
N GLY A 169 16.15 13.89 -13.14
CA GLY A 169 17.16 14.12 -14.16
C GLY A 169 17.68 12.85 -14.84
N GLY A 170 18.33 13.01 -16.01
CA GLY A 170 18.97 11.91 -16.74
C GLY A 170 18.00 10.96 -17.46
N VAL A 171 16.74 11.30 -17.65
CA VAL A 171 15.71 10.42 -18.25
C VAL A 171 16.08 9.88 -19.62
N PHE A 172 16.73 10.68 -20.48
CA PHE A 172 17.18 10.24 -21.80
C PHE A 172 18.20 9.12 -21.69
N ALA A 173 19.20 9.26 -20.80
CA ALA A 173 20.20 8.21 -20.56
C ALA A 173 19.57 6.96 -19.96
N GLN A 174 18.60 7.10 -19.06
CA GLN A 174 17.89 5.98 -18.46
C GLN A 174 17.09 5.19 -19.52
N LEU A 175 16.32 5.87 -20.39
CA LEU A 175 15.52 5.23 -21.42
C LEU A 175 16.40 4.56 -22.47
N VAL A 176 17.37 5.29 -23.06
CA VAL A 176 18.29 4.74 -24.07
C VAL A 176 19.15 3.63 -23.47
N GLY A 177 19.69 3.82 -22.27
CA GLY A 177 20.52 2.82 -21.59
C GLY A 177 19.74 1.55 -21.27
N THR A 178 18.51 1.67 -20.80
CA THR A 178 17.64 0.50 -20.53
C THR A 178 17.41 -0.29 -21.82
N VAL A 179 17.00 0.38 -22.93
CA VAL A 179 16.77 -0.27 -24.23
C VAL A 179 18.05 -0.92 -24.76
N ALA A 180 19.21 -0.28 -24.58
CA ALA A 180 20.50 -0.81 -25.03
C ALA A 180 20.95 -2.08 -24.28
N LEU A 181 20.51 -2.26 -23.03
CA LEU A 181 20.82 -3.43 -22.19
C LEU A 181 19.90 -4.62 -22.44
N LEU A 182 18.77 -4.41 -23.16
CA LEU A 182 17.86 -5.49 -23.53
C LEU A 182 18.45 -6.34 -24.68
N ASP A 183 18.12 -7.62 -24.71
CA ASP A 183 18.40 -8.50 -25.84
C ASP A 183 17.57 -8.07 -27.08
N GLU A 184 17.95 -8.53 -28.25
CA GLU A 184 17.32 -8.11 -29.50
C GLU A 184 15.83 -8.44 -29.56
N ASP A 185 15.44 -9.64 -29.12
CA ASP A 185 14.03 -10.07 -29.02
C ASP A 185 13.24 -9.23 -28.01
N GLU A 186 13.83 -8.91 -26.86
CA GLU A 186 13.21 -8.08 -25.81
C GLU A 186 13.06 -6.63 -26.27
N ARG A 187 14.07 -6.10 -26.94
CA ARG A 187 14.04 -4.75 -27.51
C ARG A 187 12.89 -4.62 -28.52
N GLY A 188 12.64 -5.66 -29.30
CA GLY A 188 11.52 -5.74 -30.24
C GLY A 188 10.14 -5.69 -29.57
N MET A 189 10.05 -6.02 -28.27
CA MET A 189 8.80 -5.95 -27.49
C MET A 189 8.50 -4.56 -26.97
N VAL A 190 9.50 -3.67 -26.82
CA VAL A 190 9.28 -2.29 -26.38
C VAL A 190 8.71 -1.48 -27.54
N LYS A 191 7.42 -1.11 -27.43
CA LYS A 191 6.67 -0.45 -28.51
C LYS A 191 6.49 1.04 -28.30
N GLY A 192 6.73 1.55 -27.06
CA GLY A 192 6.60 2.95 -26.77
C GLY A 192 7.43 3.36 -25.54
N LEU A 193 7.86 4.61 -25.53
CA LEU A 193 8.52 5.25 -24.41
C LEU A 193 7.58 6.29 -23.79
N ILE A 194 7.57 6.38 -22.46
CA ILE A 194 6.83 7.41 -21.73
C ILE A 194 7.82 8.18 -20.84
N ILE A 195 7.82 9.50 -20.97
CA ILE A 195 8.51 10.41 -20.05
C ILE A 195 7.49 10.80 -18.99
N ASN A 196 7.74 10.46 -17.73
CA ASN A 196 6.81 10.69 -16.62
C ASN A 196 7.32 11.75 -15.65
N LYS A 197 6.38 12.31 -14.87
CA LYS A 197 6.63 13.35 -13.84
C LYS A 197 7.21 14.63 -14.40
N PHE A 198 6.82 15.00 -15.60
CA PHE A 198 7.28 16.23 -16.23
C PHE A 198 6.73 17.46 -15.51
N ARG A 199 7.60 18.46 -15.32
CA ARG A 199 7.27 19.78 -14.79
C ARG A 199 7.81 20.85 -15.73
N GLY A 200 7.01 21.81 -16.12
CA GLY A 200 7.40 22.95 -16.92
C GLY A 200 6.80 23.00 -18.32
N ASP A 201 7.48 23.68 -19.24
CA ASP A 201 7.03 23.89 -20.61
C ASP A 201 7.48 22.73 -21.51
N LYS A 202 6.53 21.95 -22.01
CA LYS A 202 6.76 20.79 -22.88
C LYS A 202 7.45 21.15 -24.19
N THR A 203 7.24 22.37 -24.70
CA THR A 203 7.85 22.82 -25.98
C THR A 203 9.38 22.85 -25.92
N ILE A 204 9.95 23.04 -24.73
CA ILE A 204 11.41 22.97 -24.49
C ILE A 204 11.90 21.52 -24.64
N LEU A 205 11.06 20.54 -24.32
CA LEU A 205 11.39 19.10 -24.37
C LEU A 205 11.26 18.53 -25.80
N ASP A 206 10.42 19.10 -26.66
CA ASP A 206 10.10 18.56 -27.99
C ASP A 206 11.33 18.23 -28.86
N PRO A 207 12.39 19.06 -28.94
CA PRO A 207 13.60 18.69 -29.68
C PRO A 207 14.30 17.46 -29.09
N GLY A 208 14.28 17.33 -27.75
CA GLY A 208 14.86 16.20 -27.04
C GLY A 208 14.09 14.89 -27.28
N ILE A 209 12.76 14.95 -27.41
CA ILE A 209 11.93 13.80 -27.76
C ILE A 209 12.36 13.21 -29.10
N LYS A 210 12.53 14.03 -30.13
CA LYS A 210 13.00 13.57 -31.45
C LYS A 210 14.37 12.90 -31.38
N MET A 211 15.31 13.50 -30.61
CA MET A 211 16.63 12.91 -30.40
C MET A 211 16.56 11.57 -29.65
N LEU A 212 15.60 11.43 -28.70
CA LEU A 212 15.37 10.20 -27.95
C LEU A 212 14.87 9.10 -28.89
N GLU A 213 13.85 9.40 -29.71
CA GLU A 213 13.29 8.47 -30.68
C GLU A 213 14.34 8.00 -31.71
N GLU A 214 15.14 8.91 -32.22
CA GLU A 214 16.25 8.56 -33.14
C GLU A 214 17.29 7.64 -32.49
N LYS A 215 17.62 7.86 -31.21
CA LYS A 215 18.61 7.04 -30.48
C LYS A 215 18.07 5.69 -30.01
N ALA A 216 16.83 5.65 -29.58
CA ALA A 216 16.20 4.45 -29.06
C ALA A 216 15.60 3.58 -30.17
N GLY A 217 15.26 4.17 -31.32
CA GLY A 217 14.51 3.50 -32.41
C GLY A 217 13.07 3.16 -32.02
N ILE A 218 12.51 3.81 -30.99
CA ILE A 218 11.21 3.54 -30.40
C ILE A 218 10.48 4.87 -30.21
N PRO A 219 9.19 4.98 -30.59
CA PRO A 219 8.43 6.23 -30.47
C PRO A 219 8.18 6.60 -29.02
N VAL A 220 8.13 7.90 -28.72
CA VAL A 220 7.65 8.44 -27.46
C VAL A 220 6.12 8.59 -27.54
N VAL A 221 5.39 7.78 -26.82
CA VAL A 221 3.91 7.76 -26.81
C VAL A 221 3.32 8.72 -25.79
N GLY A 222 4.13 9.50 -25.09
CA GLY A 222 3.63 10.56 -24.25
C GLY A 222 4.64 11.13 -23.26
N VAL A 223 4.30 12.33 -22.79
CA VAL A 223 4.99 13.04 -21.70
C VAL A 223 3.97 13.32 -20.61
N ALA A 224 3.89 12.44 -19.62
CA ALA A 224 2.95 12.58 -18.52
C ALA A 224 3.46 13.65 -17.52
N PRO A 225 2.62 14.64 -17.15
CA PRO A 225 3.00 15.65 -16.18
C PRO A 225 3.12 15.05 -14.77
N TYR A 226 3.74 15.79 -13.87
CA TYR A 226 3.66 15.48 -12.46
C TYR A 226 2.23 15.78 -11.99
N LEU A 227 1.45 14.71 -11.79
CA LEU A 227 0.07 14.81 -11.33
C LEU A 227 0.05 14.81 -9.80
N SER A 228 -0.56 15.83 -9.21
CA SER A 228 -0.81 15.90 -7.76
C SER A 228 -2.06 15.09 -7.40
N ILE A 229 -1.99 13.79 -7.62
CA ILE A 229 -3.07 12.86 -7.33
C ILE A 229 -2.89 12.27 -5.93
N GLN A 230 -3.95 12.27 -5.14
CA GLN A 230 -3.97 11.68 -3.81
C GLN A 230 -4.57 10.28 -3.86
N VAL A 231 -3.80 9.34 -4.38
CA VAL A 231 -4.10 7.90 -4.36
C VAL A 231 -3.11 7.18 -3.43
N GLU A 232 -3.41 5.94 -3.12
CA GLU A 232 -2.61 5.14 -2.20
C GLU A 232 -1.21 4.87 -2.76
N ASP A 233 -0.20 5.03 -1.91
CA ASP A 233 1.18 4.71 -2.25
C ASP A 233 1.44 3.20 -2.13
N GLU A 234 2.20 2.65 -3.07
CA GLU A 234 2.53 1.23 -3.13
C GLU A 234 3.48 0.80 -2.00
N ASP A 235 4.48 1.64 -1.67
CA ASP A 235 5.64 1.23 -0.88
C ASP A 235 5.88 2.15 0.33
N SER A 236 6.42 1.55 1.39
CA SER A 236 6.93 2.24 2.58
C SER A 236 8.14 3.16 2.31
N LEU A 237 8.64 3.21 1.06
CA LEU A 237 9.67 4.14 0.59
C LEU A 237 9.09 5.42 -0.04
N THR A 238 7.80 5.68 0.11
CA THR A 238 7.14 6.86 -0.46
C THR A 238 7.79 8.18 -0.02
N GLU A 239 7.84 9.15 -0.92
CA GLU A 239 8.30 10.52 -0.65
C GLU A 239 7.42 11.25 0.38
N ARG A 240 6.20 10.76 0.61
CA ARG A 240 5.24 11.24 1.61
C ARG A 240 5.84 11.30 3.03
N PHE A 241 6.69 10.35 3.37
CA PHE A 241 7.38 10.31 4.67
C PHE A 241 8.46 11.39 4.87
N GLY A 242 8.86 12.10 3.82
CA GLY A 242 9.90 13.13 3.88
C GLY A 242 9.37 14.57 3.83
N LYS A 243 8.07 14.76 3.70
CA LYS A 243 7.49 16.11 3.67
C LYS A 243 7.45 16.70 5.09
N ASP A 244 8.17 17.81 5.30
CA ASP A 244 7.95 18.68 6.45
C ASP A 244 6.54 19.28 6.32
N GLN A 245 5.58 18.71 7.05
CA GLN A 245 4.23 19.28 7.11
C GLN A 245 4.18 20.32 8.24
N GLU A 246 3.69 21.48 7.91
CA GLU A 246 3.32 22.47 8.92
C GLU A 246 2.18 21.88 9.79
N VAL A 247 2.29 22.09 11.11
CA VAL A 247 1.25 21.63 12.05
C VAL A 247 0.01 22.50 11.83
N ASN A 248 -1.11 21.84 11.58
CA ASN A 248 -2.41 22.47 11.36
C ASN A 248 -3.24 22.49 12.66
N LEU A 249 -4.55 22.77 12.57
CA LEU A 249 -5.48 22.84 13.71
C LEU A 249 -5.46 21.55 14.54
N ILE A 250 -5.47 20.39 13.89
CA ILE A 250 -5.32 19.07 14.51
C ILE A 250 -4.04 18.42 13.99
N ASP A 251 -3.21 17.94 14.89
CA ASP A 251 -1.94 17.31 14.61
C ASP A 251 -1.96 15.83 14.97
N ILE A 252 -1.84 14.97 13.97
CA ILE A 252 -1.79 13.51 14.10
C ILE A 252 -0.38 13.04 13.77
N ALA A 253 0.32 12.44 14.74
CA ALA A 253 1.66 11.92 14.58
C ALA A 253 1.63 10.38 14.45
N VAL A 254 1.94 9.86 13.28
CA VAL A 254 2.13 8.42 13.02
C VAL A 254 3.59 8.08 13.25
N ILE A 255 3.87 7.11 14.11
CA ILE A 255 5.25 6.67 14.36
C ILE A 255 5.76 5.88 13.16
N ARG A 256 6.78 6.42 12.49
CA ARG A 256 7.41 5.76 11.34
C ARG A 256 8.32 4.64 11.81
N LEU A 257 7.73 3.47 12.06
CA LEU A 257 8.47 2.26 12.41
C LEU A 257 9.36 1.80 11.25
N PRO A 258 10.52 1.16 11.50
CA PRO A 258 11.40 0.65 10.44
C PRO A 258 10.71 -0.29 9.45
N ARG A 259 9.77 -1.11 9.95
CA ARG A 259 9.00 -2.06 9.15
C ARG A 259 7.52 -1.74 9.17
N ILE A 260 7.19 -0.44 9.11
CA ILE A 260 5.79 0.02 9.03
C ILE A 260 5.05 -0.71 7.92
N SER A 261 3.85 -1.18 8.20
CA SER A 261 2.96 -1.84 7.26
C SER A 261 1.57 -1.21 7.28
N ASN A 262 0.87 -1.30 6.15
CA ASN A 262 -0.50 -0.81 6.00
C ASN A 262 -0.67 0.67 6.43
N PHE A 263 0.33 1.49 6.11
CA PHE A 263 0.29 2.93 6.44
C PHE A 263 -0.83 3.68 5.71
N THR A 264 -1.42 3.08 4.68
CA THR A 264 -2.62 3.58 3.99
C THR A 264 -3.83 3.68 4.90
N ASP A 265 -3.86 2.97 6.03
CA ASP A 265 -4.91 3.09 7.06
C ASP A 265 -5.16 4.54 7.49
N PHE A 266 -4.16 5.42 7.37
CA PHE A 266 -4.22 6.81 7.86
C PHE A 266 -4.59 7.82 6.78
N ASN A 267 -4.71 7.42 5.52
CA ASN A 267 -5.07 8.30 4.41
C ASN A 267 -6.37 9.10 4.64
N PRO A 268 -7.43 8.55 5.28
CA PRO A 268 -8.63 9.32 5.54
C PRO A 268 -8.40 10.61 6.32
N PHE A 269 -7.39 10.66 7.21
CA PHE A 269 -7.07 11.88 7.96
C PHE A 269 -6.42 12.98 7.11
N GLU A 270 -5.66 12.61 6.06
CA GLU A 270 -5.02 13.58 5.15
C GLU A 270 -6.03 14.40 4.33
N MET A 271 -7.25 13.90 4.23
CA MET A 271 -8.30 14.50 3.41
C MET A 271 -9.18 15.48 4.18
N ILE A 272 -9.07 15.48 5.52
CA ILE A 272 -9.85 16.37 6.36
C ILE A 272 -9.15 17.71 6.46
N GLU A 273 -9.81 18.78 6.03
CA GLU A 273 -9.27 20.14 6.09
C GLU A 273 -8.94 20.52 7.55
N GLY A 274 -7.78 21.13 7.75
CA GLY A 274 -7.33 21.51 9.08
C GLY A 274 -6.60 20.40 9.86
N VAL A 275 -6.42 19.23 9.28
CA VAL A 275 -5.65 18.13 9.87
C VAL A 275 -4.25 18.07 9.24
N SER A 276 -3.23 17.89 10.06
CA SER A 276 -1.88 17.49 9.65
C SER A 276 -1.62 16.04 10.06
N LEU A 277 -1.25 15.19 9.11
CA LEU A 277 -0.80 13.81 9.34
C LEU A 277 0.71 13.74 9.11
N ARG A 278 1.48 13.58 10.19
CA ARG A 278 2.95 13.58 10.15
C ARG A 278 3.52 12.21 10.49
N TYR A 279 4.54 11.80 9.74
CA TYR A 279 5.29 10.58 10.04
C TYR A 279 6.55 10.92 10.84
N VAL A 280 6.61 10.42 12.08
CA VAL A 280 7.62 10.76 13.09
C VAL A 280 8.62 9.64 13.25
N LYS A 281 9.91 9.93 13.07
CA LYS A 281 11.00 8.97 13.22
C LYS A 281 11.92 9.27 14.41
N HIS A 282 11.94 10.52 14.85
CA HIS A 282 12.81 11.00 15.93
C HIS A 282 12.02 11.74 17.00
N VAL A 283 12.51 11.69 18.26
CA VAL A 283 11.85 12.35 19.39
C VAL A 283 11.58 13.83 19.16
N GLY A 284 12.54 14.55 18.54
CA GLY A 284 12.38 15.97 18.24
C GLY A 284 11.25 16.29 17.25
N GLU A 285 10.86 15.33 16.42
CA GLU A 285 9.76 15.48 15.47
C GLU A 285 8.40 15.25 16.12
N LEU A 286 8.34 14.54 17.27
CA LEU A 286 7.07 14.19 17.91
C LEU A 286 6.29 15.44 18.33
N LYS A 287 6.99 16.43 18.88
CA LYS A 287 6.35 17.66 19.42
C LYS A 287 5.26 17.32 20.47
N HIS A 288 4.10 17.97 20.37
CA HIS A 288 2.91 17.74 21.22
C HIS A 288 1.68 17.51 20.34
N PRO A 289 1.54 16.33 19.73
CA PRO A 289 0.42 16.06 18.83
C PRO A 289 -0.89 15.90 19.62
N ASP A 290 -2.00 16.06 18.93
CA ASP A 290 -3.33 15.79 19.49
C ASP A 290 -3.61 14.29 19.58
N MET A 291 -3.04 13.52 18.63
CA MET A 291 -3.12 12.07 18.58
C MET A 291 -1.80 11.46 18.11
N ILE A 292 -1.37 10.40 18.77
CA ILE A 292 -0.24 9.55 18.35
C ILE A 292 -0.79 8.23 17.84
N VAL A 293 -0.33 7.80 16.66
CA VAL A 293 -0.68 6.52 16.10
C VAL A 293 0.55 5.60 16.07
N LEU A 294 0.40 4.41 16.67
CA LEU A 294 1.33 3.29 16.52
C LEU A 294 0.78 2.40 15.40
N PRO A 295 1.40 2.40 14.22
CA PRO A 295 0.89 1.68 13.07
C PRO A 295 1.15 0.18 13.15
N GLY A 296 0.61 -0.56 12.18
CA GLY A 296 0.99 -1.94 11.92
C GLY A 296 2.47 -2.06 11.54
N THR A 297 3.07 -3.18 11.88
CA THR A 297 4.45 -3.48 11.53
C THR A 297 4.63 -4.97 11.25
N LYS A 298 5.66 -5.31 10.45
CA LYS A 298 6.01 -6.68 10.12
C LYS A 298 6.87 -7.36 11.21
N ASN A 299 7.49 -6.60 12.11
CA ASN A 299 8.25 -7.15 13.25
C ASN A 299 8.03 -6.28 14.48
N THR A 300 7.02 -6.66 15.26
CA THR A 300 6.54 -5.91 16.42
C THR A 300 7.62 -5.77 17.50
N MET A 301 8.32 -6.87 17.81
CA MET A 301 9.29 -6.88 18.91
C MET A 301 10.52 -6.04 18.58
N GLU A 302 11.09 -6.16 17.39
CA GLU A 302 12.28 -5.38 17.01
C GLU A 302 11.96 -3.90 16.82
N ASP A 303 10.79 -3.56 16.28
CA ASP A 303 10.38 -2.17 16.09
C ASP A 303 10.06 -1.50 17.43
N LEU A 304 9.51 -2.22 18.42
CA LEU A 304 9.37 -1.73 19.78
C LEU A 304 10.75 -1.50 20.43
N LEU A 305 11.69 -2.41 20.25
CA LEU A 305 13.09 -2.22 20.74
C LEU A 305 13.75 -1.02 20.06
N TRP A 306 13.50 -0.80 18.77
CA TRP A 306 14.00 0.36 18.06
C TRP A 306 13.43 1.66 18.65
N MET A 307 12.11 1.75 18.91
CA MET A 307 11.49 2.91 19.56
C MET A 307 12.07 3.17 20.96
N ARG A 308 12.34 2.12 21.71
CA ARG A 308 12.93 2.17 23.05
C ARG A 308 14.36 2.72 23.02
N ARG A 309 15.16 2.27 22.05
CA ARG A 309 16.57 2.68 21.90
C ARG A 309 16.74 4.13 21.46
N ASN A 310 15.81 4.65 20.64
CA ASN A 310 15.86 6.03 20.16
C ASN A 310 15.06 7.02 21.03
N GLY A 311 14.45 6.55 22.13
CA GLY A 311 13.75 7.37 23.11
C GLY A 311 12.29 7.70 22.74
N LEU A 312 11.79 7.28 21.59
CA LEU A 312 10.39 7.53 21.17
C LEU A 312 9.39 6.89 22.13
N GLU A 313 9.64 5.66 22.61
CA GLU A 313 8.75 5.02 23.59
C GLU A 313 8.56 5.92 24.84
N ALA A 314 9.63 6.44 25.42
CA ALA A 314 9.56 7.30 26.59
C ALA A 314 8.80 8.62 26.30
N ALA A 315 9.01 9.19 25.11
CA ALA A 315 8.31 10.39 24.69
C ALA A 315 6.80 10.14 24.52
N ILE A 316 6.42 9.03 23.87
CA ILE A 316 5.01 8.62 23.71
C ILE A 316 4.35 8.39 25.08
N LEU A 317 5.02 7.68 26.00
CA LEU A 317 4.52 7.46 27.35
C LEU A 317 4.30 8.78 28.11
N LYS A 318 5.16 9.78 27.89
CA LYS A 318 5.00 11.11 28.49
C LYS A 318 3.78 11.83 27.90
N GLU A 319 3.60 11.85 26.60
CA GLU A 319 2.45 12.48 25.93
C GLU A 319 1.14 11.77 26.31
N ALA A 320 1.12 10.43 26.39
CA ALA A 320 -0.04 9.67 26.84
C ALA A 320 -0.48 10.07 28.26
N ARG A 321 0.48 10.22 29.19
CA ARG A 321 0.21 10.70 30.57
C ARG A 321 -0.28 12.14 30.61
N ALA A 322 0.11 12.96 29.64
CA ALA A 322 -0.37 14.33 29.47
C ALA A 322 -1.77 14.39 28.82
N GLY A 323 -2.36 13.24 28.47
CA GLY A 323 -3.71 13.14 27.94
C GLY A 323 -3.78 13.16 26.40
N CYS A 324 -2.65 13.07 25.69
CA CYS A 324 -2.65 12.86 24.25
C CYS A 324 -3.32 11.53 23.93
N VAL A 325 -4.16 11.49 22.90
CA VAL A 325 -4.76 10.23 22.42
C VAL A 325 -3.68 9.35 21.81
N VAL A 326 -3.63 8.08 22.22
CA VAL A 326 -2.73 7.08 21.63
C VAL A 326 -3.57 5.97 21.00
N PHE A 327 -3.36 5.71 19.73
CA PHE A 327 -4.11 4.68 18.99
C PHE A 327 -3.15 3.67 18.35
N GLY A 328 -3.28 2.40 18.71
CA GLY A 328 -2.47 1.32 18.16
C GLY A 328 -3.24 0.47 17.13
N ILE A 329 -2.63 0.20 15.99
CA ILE A 329 -3.17 -0.71 14.96
C ILE A 329 -2.29 -1.95 14.87
N CYS A 330 -2.87 -3.15 14.96
CA CYS A 330 -2.22 -4.44 14.75
C CYS A 330 -0.93 -4.57 15.58
N GLY A 331 0.27 -4.53 14.99
CA GLY A 331 1.54 -4.52 15.73
C GLY A 331 1.65 -3.36 16.73
N GLY A 332 1.17 -2.16 16.36
CA GLY A 332 1.10 -1.02 17.28
C GLY A 332 0.17 -1.27 18.46
N PHE A 333 -0.96 -1.94 18.26
CA PHE A 333 -1.84 -2.37 19.36
C PHE A 333 -1.12 -3.36 20.28
N GLN A 334 -0.42 -4.35 19.73
CA GLN A 334 0.35 -5.31 20.53
C GLN A 334 1.43 -4.62 21.39
N MET A 335 2.09 -3.58 20.86
CA MET A 335 3.11 -2.79 21.58
C MET A 335 2.54 -2.09 22.83
N LEU A 336 1.26 -1.68 22.80
CA LEU A 336 0.61 -1.01 23.93
C LEU A 336 0.43 -1.89 25.17
N GLY A 337 0.50 -3.22 25.03
CA GLY A 337 0.33 -4.17 26.11
C GLY A 337 1.45 -4.20 27.16
N GLU A 338 1.34 -5.10 28.12
CA GLU A 338 2.34 -5.30 29.18
C GLU A 338 3.50 -6.20 28.71
N GLN A 339 3.19 -7.24 27.92
CA GLN A 339 4.16 -8.24 27.49
C GLN A 339 3.83 -8.78 26.09
N ILE A 340 4.89 -9.00 25.30
CA ILE A 340 4.83 -9.68 24.01
C ILE A 340 5.76 -10.89 24.07
N SER A 341 5.24 -12.08 23.77
CA SER A 341 5.98 -13.35 23.79
C SER A 341 5.94 -14.00 22.41
N ASP A 342 7.07 -14.47 21.94
CA ASP A 342 7.22 -15.23 20.69
C ASP A 342 7.92 -16.57 20.91
N PRO A 343 7.24 -17.53 21.55
CA PRO A 343 7.87 -18.81 21.92
C PRO A 343 8.20 -19.70 20.72
N GLN A 344 7.64 -19.42 19.54
CA GLN A 344 7.85 -20.21 18.32
C GLN A 344 8.81 -19.55 17.33
N GLY A 345 9.30 -18.34 17.61
CA GLY A 345 10.17 -17.61 16.69
C GLY A 345 9.48 -17.18 15.40
N VAL A 346 8.20 -16.78 15.51
CA VAL A 346 7.41 -16.29 14.37
C VAL A 346 7.97 -14.97 13.82
N GLU A 347 8.44 -14.10 14.72
CA GLU A 347 9.14 -12.84 14.41
C GLU A 347 10.60 -12.91 14.88
N ALA A 348 10.87 -12.45 16.09
CA ALA A 348 12.23 -12.35 16.65
C ALA A 348 12.55 -13.43 17.68
N GLY A 349 11.54 -14.14 18.16
CA GLY A 349 11.64 -15.10 19.26
C GLY A 349 11.82 -14.46 20.65
N GLY A 350 11.55 -15.23 21.70
CA GLY A 350 11.71 -14.78 23.08
C GLY A 350 10.57 -13.92 23.61
N GLU A 351 10.89 -13.02 24.54
CA GLU A 351 9.91 -12.16 25.21
C GLU A 351 10.43 -10.74 25.33
N ILE A 352 9.49 -9.79 25.25
CA ILE A 352 9.77 -8.36 25.47
C ILE A 352 8.65 -7.73 26.30
N ARG A 353 9.01 -6.83 27.22
CA ARG A 353 8.04 -5.99 27.89
C ARG A 353 7.43 -4.99 26.90
N GLY A 354 6.12 -4.89 26.87
CA GLY A 354 5.40 -3.86 26.11
C GLY A 354 5.47 -2.49 26.76
N MET A 355 4.69 -1.55 26.25
CA MET A 355 4.63 -0.16 26.76
C MET A 355 3.84 -0.04 28.06
N GLY A 356 3.01 -1.04 28.41
CA GLY A 356 2.21 -1.07 29.65
C GLY A 356 1.10 -0.01 29.71
N LEU A 357 0.58 0.40 28.56
CA LEU A 357 -0.53 1.35 28.46
C LEU A 357 -1.89 0.67 28.48
N LEU A 358 -1.95 -0.60 28.08
CA LEU A 358 -3.16 -1.44 28.11
C LEU A 358 -2.88 -2.71 28.94
N PRO A 359 -3.84 -3.19 29.79
CA PRO A 359 -3.65 -4.37 30.63
C PRO A 359 -3.84 -5.67 29.82
N MET A 360 -2.92 -5.93 28.91
CA MET A 360 -3.01 -7.08 28.00
C MET A 360 -1.65 -7.68 27.68
N ASN A 361 -1.65 -8.95 27.33
CA ASN A 361 -0.48 -9.67 26.85
C ASN A 361 -0.74 -10.26 25.46
N THR A 362 0.29 -10.24 24.62
CA THR A 362 0.25 -10.83 23.30
C THR A 362 1.21 -12.02 23.21
N VAL A 363 0.73 -13.13 22.65
CA VAL A 363 1.55 -14.31 22.34
C VAL A 363 1.49 -14.57 20.84
N PHE A 364 2.63 -14.61 20.18
CA PHE A 364 2.70 -14.97 18.77
C PHE A 364 2.48 -16.48 18.60
N ALA A 365 1.69 -16.84 17.58
CA ALA A 365 1.38 -18.21 17.21
C ALA A 365 1.57 -18.40 15.70
N GLY A 366 1.87 -19.63 15.28
CA GLY A 366 2.14 -19.94 13.88
C GLY A 366 0.94 -19.74 12.92
N ASN A 367 -0.27 -19.66 13.45
CA ASN A 367 -1.47 -19.46 12.63
C ASN A 367 -1.74 -17.97 12.40
N LYS A 368 -1.77 -17.57 11.13
CA LYS A 368 -2.08 -16.21 10.69
C LYS A 368 -3.60 -16.01 10.61
N THR A 369 -4.13 -15.01 11.33
CA THR A 369 -5.50 -14.55 11.15
C THR A 369 -5.56 -13.67 9.90
N ARG A 370 -6.49 -13.96 8.98
CA ARG A 370 -6.77 -13.20 7.77
C ARG A 370 -8.28 -13.24 7.55
N THR A 371 -8.96 -12.13 7.72
CA THR A 371 -10.40 -12.08 7.53
C THR A 371 -10.88 -10.66 7.29
N ARG A 372 -11.91 -10.52 6.46
CA ARG A 372 -12.70 -9.29 6.38
C ARG A 372 -13.59 -9.21 7.61
N VAL A 373 -13.76 -8.00 8.11
CA VAL A 373 -14.61 -7.75 9.28
C VAL A 373 -15.51 -6.55 9.03
N SER A 374 -16.72 -6.65 9.57
CA SER A 374 -17.61 -5.51 9.80
C SER A 374 -18.04 -5.49 11.25
N GLY A 375 -18.49 -4.38 11.77
CA GLY A 375 -18.90 -4.32 13.17
C GLY A 375 -19.21 -2.90 13.60
N ARG A 376 -19.11 -2.69 14.90
CA ARG A 376 -19.30 -1.37 15.51
C ARG A 376 -18.41 -1.17 16.72
N PHE A 377 -18.12 0.09 17.01
CA PHE A 377 -17.46 0.45 18.25
C PHE A 377 -18.38 0.11 19.43
N GLN A 378 -17.79 -0.35 20.53
CA GLN A 378 -18.51 -0.56 21.78
C GLN A 378 -18.84 0.80 22.41
N THR A 379 -19.80 0.81 23.35
CA THR A 379 -20.05 1.98 24.18
C THR A 379 -18.80 2.29 24.99
N MET A 380 -18.27 3.49 24.85
CA MET A 380 -17.05 3.94 25.55
C MET A 380 -17.19 5.35 26.08
N ASP A 381 -16.49 5.60 27.18
CA ASP A 381 -16.31 6.93 27.76
C ASP A 381 -15.03 7.58 27.23
N GLY A 382 -14.83 8.85 27.59
CA GLY A 382 -13.61 9.59 27.29
C GLY A 382 -13.62 10.31 25.95
N ILE A 383 -12.42 10.66 25.45
CA ILE A 383 -12.26 11.57 24.29
C ILE A 383 -12.92 10.99 23.04
N LEU A 384 -12.76 9.70 22.78
CA LEU A 384 -13.34 9.06 21.61
C LEU A 384 -14.73 8.43 21.85
N GLY A 385 -15.41 8.81 22.94
CA GLY A 385 -16.78 8.36 23.25
C GLY A 385 -17.80 8.62 22.15
N ILE A 386 -17.56 9.62 21.31
CA ILE A 386 -18.35 9.95 20.10
C ILE A 386 -18.39 8.79 19.06
N LEU A 387 -17.45 7.84 19.14
CA LEU A 387 -17.42 6.64 18.29
C LEU A 387 -18.37 5.54 18.78
N SER A 388 -18.96 5.63 19.97
CA SER A 388 -19.87 4.60 20.50
C SER A 388 -20.96 4.26 19.48
N GLU A 389 -21.15 2.96 19.22
CA GLU A 389 -22.11 2.39 18.25
C GLU A 389 -21.89 2.78 16.78
N VAL A 390 -20.80 3.48 16.44
CA VAL A 390 -20.45 3.80 15.05
C VAL A 390 -20.04 2.52 14.33
N GLU A 391 -20.57 2.31 13.13
CA GLU A 391 -20.22 1.18 12.28
C GLU A 391 -18.79 1.31 11.74
N LEU A 392 -18.14 0.16 11.59
CA LEU A 392 -16.83 0.05 10.98
C LEU A 392 -16.75 -1.14 10.02
N GLU A 393 -15.84 -1.05 9.10
CA GLU A 393 -15.45 -2.14 8.19
C GLU A 393 -13.93 -2.17 8.10
N GLY A 394 -13.37 -3.32 7.75
CA GLY A 394 -11.94 -3.47 7.57
C GLY A 394 -11.52 -4.91 7.43
N TYR A 395 -10.30 -5.20 7.80
CA TYR A 395 -9.75 -6.55 7.77
C TYR A 395 -8.72 -6.76 8.89
N GLU A 396 -8.59 -8.00 9.33
CA GLU A 396 -7.55 -8.43 10.26
C GLU A 396 -6.48 -9.21 9.50
N ILE A 397 -5.22 -8.93 9.81
CA ILE A 397 -4.06 -9.65 9.28
C ILE A 397 -2.93 -9.68 10.32
N HIS A 398 -2.91 -10.68 11.19
CA HIS A 398 -1.93 -10.76 12.28
C HIS A 398 -1.60 -12.19 12.69
N MET A 399 -0.49 -12.36 13.43
CA MET A 399 -0.01 -13.65 13.95
C MET A 399 -0.19 -13.76 15.45
N GLY A 400 -0.42 -12.68 16.18
CA GLY A 400 -0.54 -12.65 17.64
C GLY A 400 -1.95 -12.94 18.14
N LYS A 401 -2.02 -13.53 19.32
CA LYS A 401 -3.23 -13.64 20.13
C LYS A 401 -3.07 -12.79 21.37
N THR A 402 -3.95 -11.79 21.52
CA THR A 402 -3.95 -10.89 22.68
C THR A 402 -5.01 -11.34 23.69
N SER A 403 -4.61 -11.36 24.96
CA SER A 403 -5.48 -11.68 26.10
C SER A 403 -5.42 -10.56 27.13
N PHE A 404 -6.57 -10.21 27.70
CA PHE A 404 -6.67 -9.18 28.72
C PHE A 404 -6.37 -9.73 30.11
N ARG A 405 -5.75 -8.89 30.94
CA ARG A 405 -5.60 -9.10 32.38
C ARG A 405 -6.50 -8.11 33.13
N GLY A 406 -7.57 -8.61 33.75
CA GLY A 406 -8.49 -7.77 34.49
C GLY A 406 -9.69 -7.24 33.70
N GLU A 407 -10.29 -6.15 34.15
CA GLU A 407 -11.45 -5.50 33.52
C GLU A 407 -11.00 -4.62 32.32
N GLY A 408 -10.64 -5.27 31.21
CA GLY A 408 -10.42 -4.57 29.94
C GLY A 408 -11.75 -4.45 29.18
N GLN A 409 -12.05 -3.25 28.69
CA GLN A 409 -13.18 -3.05 27.79
C GLN A 409 -12.68 -3.22 26.33
N SER A 410 -13.37 -4.05 25.54
CA SER A 410 -13.07 -4.18 24.14
C SER A 410 -13.46 -2.90 23.39
N LEU A 411 -12.65 -2.50 22.41
CA LEU A 411 -12.89 -1.31 21.61
C LEU A 411 -14.06 -1.50 20.65
N THR A 412 -14.13 -2.69 20.03
CA THR A 412 -15.12 -2.99 18.99
C THR A 412 -15.77 -4.35 19.20
N ARG A 413 -16.94 -4.54 18.58
CA ARG A 413 -17.57 -5.83 18.38
C ARG A 413 -17.63 -6.11 16.88
N LEU A 414 -16.95 -7.16 16.46
CA LEU A 414 -16.76 -7.51 15.06
C LEU A 414 -17.59 -8.73 14.68
N SER A 415 -18.09 -8.71 13.45
CA SER A 415 -18.55 -9.88 12.72
C SER A 415 -17.44 -10.25 11.73
N ALA A 416 -16.76 -11.36 11.98
CA ALA A 416 -15.72 -11.87 11.09
C ALA A 416 -16.35 -12.71 9.99
N HIS A 417 -15.98 -12.43 8.74
CA HIS A 417 -16.51 -13.14 7.58
C HIS A 417 -15.46 -14.09 7.02
N SER A 418 -15.69 -15.39 7.20
CA SER A 418 -14.86 -16.47 6.65
C SER A 418 -15.75 -17.39 5.79
N GLY A 419 -15.77 -17.12 4.49
CA GLY A 419 -16.70 -17.81 3.58
C GLY A 419 -18.17 -17.54 3.94
N HIS A 420 -18.92 -18.60 4.29
CA HIS A 420 -20.33 -18.49 4.69
C HIS A 420 -20.56 -18.40 6.21
N LEU A 421 -19.49 -18.43 7.01
CA LEU A 421 -19.59 -18.35 8.46
C LEU A 421 -19.35 -16.92 8.92
N THR A 422 -20.22 -16.44 9.81
CA THR A 422 -20.06 -15.16 10.49
C THR A 422 -19.99 -15.42 11.99
N GLU A 423 -18.86 -15.08 12.59
CA GLU A 423 -18.66 -15.18 14.04
C GLU A 423 -18.58 -13.78 14.64
N GLU A 424 -19.37 -13.53 15.67
CA GLU A 424 -19.24 -12.30 16.46
C GLU A 424 -18.15 -12.47 17.51
N LYS A 425 -17.24 -11.50 17.58
CA LYS A 425 -16.16 -11.47 18.56
C LYS A 425 -15.86 -10.05 19.03
N PRO A 426 -15.40 -9.88 20.29
CA PRO A 426 -14.79 -8.62 20.70
C PRO A 426 -13.43 -8.47 20.05
N ASP A 427 -13.04 -7.22 19.75
CA ASP A 427 -11.70 -6.88 19.28
C ASP A 427 -11.22 -5.58 19.92
N GLY A 428 -9.88 -5.47 19.97
CA GLY A 428 -9.23 -4.29 20.48
C GLY A 428 -9.43 -4.06 21.98
N ALA A 429 -8.92 -2.94 22.44
CA ALA A 429 -9.06 -2.48 23.83
C ALA A 429 -9.00 -0.97 23.93
N PHE A 430 -9.55 -0.44 25.00
CA PHE A 430 -9.30 0.93 25.39
C PHE A 430 -9.20 1.10 26.92
N LEU A 431 -8.42 2.11 27.32
CA LEU A 431 -8.29 2.55 28.71
C LEU A 431 -7.93 4.04 28.71
N GLY A 432 -8.84 4.88 29.21
CA GLY A 432 -8.68 6.33 29.25
C GLY A 432 -8.52 6.94 27.84
N ASN A 433 -7.33 7.47 27.55
CA ASN A 433 -6.99 8.07 26.25
C ASN A 433 -6.17 7.13 25.34
N VAL A 434 -6.09 5.85 25.67
CA VAL A 434 -5.34 4.84 24.88
C VAL A 434 -6.32 3.85 24.28
N TYR A 435 -6.18 3.62 22.99
CA TYR A 435 -7.06 2.78 22.17
C TYR A 435 -6.22 1.86 21.29
N GLY A 436 -6.74 0.73 20.92
CA GLY A 436 -6.08 -0.14 19.94
C GLY A 436 -6.95 -1.27 19.44
N THR A 437 -6.66 -1.77 18.25
CA THR A 437 -7.41 -2.77 17.51
C THR A 437 -6.51 -3.57 16.57
N TYR A 438 -6.96 -4.75 16.17
CA TYR A 438 -6.35 -5.50 15.08
C TYR A 438 -6.85 -5.09 13.69
N VAL A 439 -7.91 -4.29 13.61
CA VAL A 439 -8.58 -3.95 12.35
C VAL A 439 -7.78 -2.92 11.57
N HIS A 440 -7.32 -3.29 10.39
CA HIS A 440 -6.84 -2.40 9.36
C HIS A 440 -8.01 -1.81 8.56
N GLY A 441 -7.85 -0.59 8.04
CA GLY A 441 -8.91 0.13 7.32
C GLY A 441 -10.01 0.70 8.23
N ILE A 442 -9.86 0.61 9.55
CA ILE A 442 -10.88 1.06 10.53
C ILE A 442 -11.30 2.53 10.36
N PHE A 443 -10.43 3.37 9.80
CA PHE A 443 -10.68 4.80 9.60
C PHE A 443 -11.31 5.11 8.23
N GLU A 444 -11.44 4.13 7.34
CA GLU A 444 -11.95 4.34 5.96
C GLU A 444 -13.47 4.57 5.91
N LYS A 445 -14.23 4.08 6.88
CA LYS A 445 -15.67 4.35 6.97
C LYS A 445 -15.90 5.83 7.29
N GLU A 446 -16.78 6.48 6.51
CA GLU A 446 -16.98 7.94 6.43
C GLU A 446 -17.00 8.68 7.79
N GLN A 447 -17.56 8.04 8.80
CA GLN A 447 -17.79 8.72 10.08
C GLN A 447 -16.63 8.56 11.05
N VAL A 448 -15.75 7.57 10.90
CA VAL A 448 -14.75 7.24 11.95
C VAL A 448 -13.67 8.30 12.03
N ALA A 449 -12.96 8.57 10.93
CA ALA A 449 -11.90 9.58 10.91
C ALA A 449 -12.46 10.98 11.26
N GLY A 450 -13.60 11.35 10.67
CA GLY A 450 -14.26 12.63 10.95
C GLY A 450 -14.65 12.80 12.41
N LYS A 451 -15.26 11.79 13.03
CA LYS A 451 -15.61 11.84 14.47
C LYS A 451 -14.39 11.93 15.37
N ILE A 452 -13.27 11.24 15.03
CA ILE A 452 -12.02 11.38 15.78
C ILE A 452 -11.52 12.82 15.71
N VAL A 453 -11.50 13.43 14.52
CA VAL A 453 -11.07 14.82 14.32
C VAL A 453 -11.98 15.78 15.07
N THR A 454 -13.30 15.56 15.03
CA THR A 454 -14.27 16.35 15.82
C THR A 454 -13.96 16.26 17.33
N ALA A 455 -13.76 15.07 17.88
CA ALA A 455 -13.44 14.87 19.29
C ALA A 455 -12.12 15.54 19.72
N LEU A 456 -11.10 15.47 18.86
CA LEU A 456 -9.81 16.15 19.09
C LEU A 456 -9.99 17.68 19.02
N GLY A 457 -10.82 18.18 18.11
CA GLY A 457 -11.19 19.59 18.01
C GLY A 457 -11.91 20.09 19.27
N GLU A 458 -12.94 19.38 19.72
CA GLU A 458 -13.69 19.71 20.95
C GLU A 458 -12.78 19.80 22.17
N LYS A 459 -11.81 18.87 22.30
CA LYS A 459 -10.79 18.91 23.36
C LYS A 459 -9.96 20.21 23.34
N LYS A 460 -9.75 20.79 22.15
CA LYS A 460 -9.05 22.07 21.96
C LYS A 460 -9.98 23.29 21.98
N GLY A 461 -11.29 23.09 22.14
CA GLY A 461 -12.29 24.14 22.05
C GLY A 461 -12.58 24.62 20.64
N LEU A 462 -12.33 23.77 19.63
CA LEU A 462 -12.59 24.03 18.22
C LEU A 462 -13.83 23.24 17.77
N ASP A 463 -14.70 23.86 16.98
CA ASP A 463 -15.79 23.16 16.28
C ASP A 463 -15.35 22.79 14.86
N LEU A 464 -15.10 21.51 14.65
CA LEU A 464 -14.70 20.94 13.37
C LEU A 464 -15.77 20.00 12.76
N SER A 465 -16.99 20.01 13.30
CA SER A 465 -18.09 19.13 12.86
C SER A 465 -18.45 19.30 11.39
N GLY A 466 -18.31 20.51 10.86
CA GLY A 466 -18.61 20.81 9.44
C GLY A 466 -17.52 20.36 8.45
N SER A 467 -16.27 20.24 8.90
CA SER A 467 -15.11 19.87 8.04
C SER A 467 -14.84 18.36 7.99
N ALA A 468 -15.46 17.60 8.90
CA ALA A 468 -15.12 16.21 9.15
C ALA A 468 -15.91 15.18 8.29
N ALA A 469 -16.88 15.63 7.50
CA ALA A 469 -17.69 14.74 6.65
C ALA A 469 -17.04 14.58 5.27
N VAL A 470 -16.10 13.64 5.12
CA VAL A 470 -15.46 13.32 3.84
C VAL A 470 -15.85 11.90 3.42
N ASP A 471 -16.52 11.78 2.27
CA ASP A 471 -16.75 10.49 1.62
C ASP A 471 -15.44 10.02 0.95
N PHE A 472 -14.73 9.12 1.63
CA PHE A 472 -13.45 8.60 1.16
C PHE A 472 -13.57 7.82 -0.15
N ALA A 473 -14.67 7.08 -0.35
CA ALA A 473 -14.89 6.31 -1.56
C ALA A 473 -15.13 7.24 -2.76
N ALA A 474 -16.01 8.24 -2.63
CA ALA A 474 -16.26 9.23 -3.67
C ALA A 474 -15.01 10.06 -3.99
N PHE A 475 -14.19 10.38 -2.97
CA PHE A 475 -12.93 11.06 -3.18
C PHE A 475 -11.96 10.21 -4.02
N LYS A 476 -11.76 8.93 -3.70
CA LYS A 476 -10.90 8.03 -4.49
C LYS A 476 -11.37 7.96 -5.95
N GLU A 477 -12.66 7.80 -6.18
CA GLU A 477 -13.22 7.79 -7.54
C GLU A 477 -12.87 9.08 -8.31
N THR A 478 -12.99 10.25 -7.66
CA THR A 478 -12.58 11.53 -8.23
C THR A 478 -11.09 11.56 -8.56
N GLN A 479 -10.24 11.03 -7.69
CA GLN A 479 -8.78 10.98 -7.93
C GLN A 479 -8.44 10.07 -9.12
N TYR A 480 -9.12 8.93 -9.28
CA TYR A 480 -8.92 8.06 -10.44
C TYR A 480 -9.38 8.73 -11.74
N ASP A 481 -10.48 9.50 -11.72
CA ASP A 481 -10.92 10.25 -12.88
C ASP A 481 -9.96 11.37 -13.25
N LEU A 482 -9.42 12.11 -12.27
CA LEU A 482 -8.38 13.12 -12.49
C LEU A 482 -7.10 12.50 -13.05
N LEU A 483 -6.68 11.34 -12.56
CA LEU A 483 -5.54 10.59 -13.08
C LEU A 483 -5.76 10.21 -14.55
N ALA A 484 -6.92 9.64 -14.86
CA ALA A 484 -7.26 9.25 -16.23
C ALA A 484 -7.30 10.46 -17.17
N ALA A 485 -7.92 11.56 -16.76
CA ALA A 485 -7.99 12.79 -17.56
C ALA A 485 -6.58 13.34 -17.83
N GLY A 486 -5.73 13.45 -16.79
CA GLY A 486 -4.38 13.96 -16.94
C GLY A 486 -3.50 13.09 -17.84
N LEU A 487 -3.66 11.77 -17.80
CA LEU A 487 -2.94 10.87 -18.71
C LEU A 487 -3.50 10.94 -20.12
N ARG A 488 -4.83 10.96 -20.31
CA ARG A 488 -5.48 11.03 -21.62
C ARG A 488 -5.08 12.28 -22.40
N GLU A 489 -4.92 13.40 -21.74
CA GLU A 489 -4.47 14.66 -22.36
C GLU A 489 -3.00 14.65 -22.80
N ASN A 490 -2.17 13.80 -22.20
CA ASN A 490 -0.72 13.85 -22.34
C ASN A 490 -0.07 12.60 -22.95
N LEU A 491 -0.85 11.53 -23.12
CA LEU A 491 -0.44 10.31 -23.82
C LEU A 491 -1.12 10.24 -25.20
N ASP A 492 -0.41 9.73 -26.19
CA ASP A 492 -0.97 9.39 -27.50
C ASP A 492 -1.80 8.11 -27.37
N MET A 493 -3.07 8.28 -27.00
CA MET A 493 -3.98 7.17 -26.76
C MET A 493 -4.25 6.38 -28.05
N ASP A 494 -4.29 7.03 -29.21
CA ASP A 494 -4.49 6.35 -30.50
C ASP A 494 -3.33 5.37 -30.76
N LYS A 495 -2.11 5.81 -30.50
CA LYS A 495 -0.92 4.97 -30.60
C LYS A 495 -0.89 3.85 -29.57
N ILE A 496 -1.33 4.10 -28.35
CA ILE A 496 -1.44 3.07 -27.31
C ILE A 496 -2.47 2.01 -27.70
N TYR A 497 -3.61 2.41 -28.24
CA TYR A 497 -4.61 1.46 -28.78
C TYR A 497 -4.05 0.67 -29.98
N GLU A 498 -3.33 1.33 -30.91
CA GLU A 498 -2.67 0.64 -32.02
C GLU A 498 -1.69 -0.43 -31.50
N ILE A 499 -0.86 -0.11 -30.51
CA ILE A 499 0.08 -1.04 -29.87
C ILE A 499 -0.67 -2.22 -29.22
N LEU A 500 -1.77 -1.94 -28.52
CA LEU A 500 -2.61 -2.95 -27.87
C LEU A 500 -3.28 -3.88 -28.90
N GLU A 501 -3.71 -3.34 -30.04
CA GLU A 501 -4.36 -4.09 -31.10
C GLU A 501 -3.36 -4.98 -31.88
N MET A 502 -2.17 -4.44 -32.20
CA MET A 502 -1.15 -5.19 -32.94
C MET A 502 -0.54 -6.31 -32.10
N GLY A 503 -0.45 -6.14 -30.79
CA GLY A 503 0.25 -7.07 -29.90
C GLY A 503 1.76 -7.14 -30.20
N LEU A 504 2.34 -8.35 -30.10
CA LEU A 504 3.75 -8.63 -30.44
C LEU A 504 3.87 -9.26 -31.79
#